data_d7c8d69ac8e220573d06569c2c74a4d2
#
_entry.id   d7c8d69ac8e220573d06569c2c74a4d2
#
_cell.length_a   1.000
_cell.length_b   1.000
_cell.length_c   1.000
_cell.angle_alpha   90.00
_cell.angle_beta   90.00
_cell.angle_gamma   90.00
#
_symmetry.space_group_name_H-M   'P 1'
#
loop_
_entity.id
_entity.type
_entity.pdbx_description
1 polymer ?
#
loop_
_entity_poly.entity_id
_entity_poly.type
_entity_poly.pdbx_seq_one_letter_code
_entity_poly.pdbx_strand_id
1 'polypeptide(L)'
;MSKMPDILNQIIRAKRANSEDCVLFVNQNLYDAMEEAGLVVCWTENHPGAIWMHRNICGLPVVIDSKVELFSVVPQREARELLN
;
A
#
# COMPACT_ATOMS: atom_id res chain seq x y z
N MET A 1 3.69 -1.15 23.08
CA MET A 1 4.61 -0.47 22.19
C MET A 1 4.12 -0.50 20.77
N SER A 2 4.15 0.61 20.11
CA SER A 2 3.72 0.69 18.72
C SER A 2 4.87 0.31 17.80
N LYS A 3 4.64 -0.68 16.95
CA LYS A 3 5.60 -1.06 15.90
C LYS A 3 5.36 -0.27 14.62
N MET A 4 4.32 0.55 14.60
CA MET A 4 3.93 1.28 13.41
C MET A 4 5.03 2.20 12.86
N PRO A 5 5.72 3.01 13.70
CA PRO A 5 6.81 3.85 13.18
C PRO A 5 7.91 3.05 12.50
N ASP A 6 8.25 1.89 13.04
CA ASP A 6 9.27 1.02 12.44
C ASP A 6 8.82 0.47 11.10
N ILE A 7 7.56 0.04 11.03
CA ILE A 7 6.96 -0.46 9.78
C ILE A 7 6.98 0.62 8.71
N LEU A 8 6.56 1.84 9.07
CA LEU A 8 6.55 2.97 8.14
C LEU A 8 7.96 3.29 7.63
N ASN A 9 8.95 3.26 8.52
CA ASN A 9 10.35 3.49 8.13
C ASN A 9 10.83 2.43 7.15
N GLN A 10 10.48 1.18 7.36
CA GLN A 10 10.85 0.09 6.47
C GLN A 10 10.21 0.26 5.09
N ILE A 11 8.93 0.66 5.06
CA ILE A 11 8.23 0.92 3.81
C ILE A 11 8.90 2.06 3.04
N ILE A 12 9.22 3.15 3.73
CA ILE A 12 9.87 4.31 3.12
C ILE A 12 11.25 3.92 2.57
N ARG A 13 12.02 3.15 3.31
CA ARG A 13 13.34 2.68 2.86
C ARG A 13 13.21 1.81 1.62
N ALA A 14 12.25 0.89 1.61
CA ALA A 14 12.04 0.02 0.47
C ALA A 14 11.62 0.83 -0.76
N LYS A 15 10.77 1.85 -0.57
CA LYS A 15 10.36 2.73 -1.65
C LYS A 15 11.56 3.48 -2.24
N ARG A 16 12.44 4.00 -1.38
CA ARG A 16 13.62 4.74 -1.82
C ARG A 16 14.67 3.86 -2.50
N ALA A 17 14.71 2.59 -2.12
CA ALA A 17 15.63 1.63 -2.71
C ALA A 17 15.27 1.27 -4.14
N ASN A 18 14.02 1.51 -4.53
CA ASN A 18 13.54 1.22 -5.87
C ASN A 18 13.48 2.51 -6.69
N SER A 19 14.03 2.47 -7.89
CA SER A 19 13.97 3.60 -8.82
C SER A 19 12.65 3.65 -9.60
N GLU A 20 11.83 2.60 -9.48
CA GLU A 20 10.55 2.47 -10.17
C GLU A 20 9.39 2.72 -9.21
N ASP A 21 8.22 2.99 -9.77
CA ASP A 21 7.00 3.07 -8.99
C ASP A 21 6.71 1.72 -8.35
N CYS A 22 6.26 1.75 -7.12
CA CYS A 22 5.99 0.54 -6.34
C CYS A 22 4.54 0.48 -5.90
N VAL A 23 4.12 -0.73 -5.53
CA VAL A 23 2.81 -1.00 -4.93
C VAL A 23 3.07 -1.63 -3.56
N LEU A 24 2.29 -1.22 -2.57
CA LEU A 24 2.38 -1.76 -1.22
C LEU A 24 1.34 -2.85 -1.03
N PHE A 25 1.81 -4.07 -0.76
CA PHE A 25 0.94 -5.18 -0.40
C PHE A 25 0.93 -5.29 1.12
N VAL A 26 -0.25 -5.37 1.72
CA VAL A 26 -0.41 -5.49 3.17
C VAL A 26 -1.43 -6.57 3.49
N ASN A 27 -1.28 -7.19 4.66
CA ASN A 27 -2.35 -8.08 5.13
C ASN A 27 -3.49 -7.24 5.71
N GLN A 28 -4.64 -7.85 5.90
CA GLN A 28 -5.83 -7.15 6.37
C GLN A 28 -5.63 -6.51 7.74
N ASN A 29 -4.98 -7.23 8.65
CA ASN A 29 -4.76 -6.74 10.00
C ASN A 29 -3.90 -5.48 10.03
N LEU A 30 -2.83 -5.47 9.23
CA LEU A 30 -1.97 -4.30 9.14
C LEU A 30 -2.70 -3.14 8.48
N TYR A 31 -3.47 -3.41 7.44
CA TYR A 31 -4.26 -2.38 6.77
C TYR A 31 -5.23 -1.73 7.76
N ASP A 32 -5.95 -2.54 8.53
CA ASP A 32 -6.90 -2.03 9.51
C ASP A 32 -6.21 -1.15 10.55
N ALA A 33 -5.03 -1.55 11.02
CA ALA A 33 -4.26 -0.76 11.98
C ALA A 33 -3.81 0.56 11.38
N MET A 34 -3.39 0.56 10.13
CA MET A 34 -2.98 1.78 9.43
C MET A 34 -4.14 2.72 9.18
N GLU A 35 -5.30 2.18 8.84
CA GLU A 35 -6.51 2.97 8.65
C GLU A 35 -6.93 3.63 9.97
N GLU A 36 -6.92 2.87 11.05
CA GLU A 36 -7.24 3.37 12.37
C GLU A 36 -6.27 4.46 12.82
N ALA A 37 -5.01 4.35 12.43
CA ALA A 37 -3.99 5.36 12.75
C ALA A 37 -4.05 6.58 11.83
N GLY A 38 -4.97 6.61 10.86
CA GLY A 38 -5.11 7.74 9.95
C GLY A 38 -4.04 7.83 8.87
N LEU A 39 -3.38 6.72 8.57
CA LEU A 39 -2.28 6.69 7.61
C LEU A 39 -2.73 6.41 6.18
N VAL A 40 -3.96 5.96 5.99
CA VAL A 40 -4.49 5.66 4.68
C VAL A 40 -5.10 6.92 4.07
N VAL A 41 -4.60 7.32 2.93
CA VAL A 41 -5.13 8.46 2.18
C VAL A 41 -6.04 7.92 1.08
N CYS A 42 -7.29 8.34 1.09
CA CYS A 42 -8.27 7.91 0.10
C CYS A 42 -8.74 9.11 -0.73
N TRP A 43 -8.94 8.89 -2.01
CA TRP A 43 -9.58 9.90 -2.86
C TRP A 43 -10.36 9.19 -3.96
N THR A 44 -11.33 9.92 -4.52
CA THR A 44 -12.14 9.40 -5.60
C THR A 44 -11.83 10.13 -6.89
N GLU A 45 -11.96 9.42 -7.99
CA GLU A 45 -11.77 9.94 -9.31
C GLU A 45 -13.04 9.69 -10.10
N ASN A 46 -13.64 10.77 -10.66
CA ASN A 46 -14.88 10.66 -11.41
C ASN A 46 -14.56 10.38 -12.88
N HIS A 47 -15.14 9.31 -13.39
CA HIS A 47 -15.06 8.96 -14.80
C HIS A 47 -16.48 8.82 -15.36
N PRO A 48 -16.69 9.02 -16.66
CA PRO A 48 -18.01 8.82 -17.25
C PRO A 48 -18.52 7.41 -16.94
N GLY A 49 -19.61 7.34 -16.18
CA GLY A 49 -20.25 6.08 -15.82
C GLY A 49 -19.64 5.34 -14.64
N ALA A 50 -18.62 5.91 -13.99
CA ALA A 50 -17.95 5.23 -12.86
C ALA A 50 -17.31 6.22 -11.90
N ILE A 51 -17.17 5.80 -10.64
CA ILE A 51 -16.38 6.50 -9.64
C ILE A 51 -15.32 5.53 -9.15
N TRP A 52 -14.06 5.90 -9.32
CA TRP A 52 -12.94 5.07 -8.90
C TRP A 52 -12.40 5.55 -7.56
N MET A 53 -12.20 4.63 -6.64
CA MET A 53 -11.62 4.93 -5.34
C MET A 53 -10.17 4.51 -5.32
N HIS A 54 -9.30 5.42 -4.89
CA HIS A 54 -7.87 5.18 -4.75
C HIS A 54 -7.47 5.24 -3.28
N ARG A 55 -6.54 4.40 -2.88
CA ARG A 55 -6.01 4.37 -1.52
C ARG A 55 -4.49 4.31 -1.57
N ASN A 56 -3.85 5.16 -0.78
CA ASN A 56 -2.39 5.20 -0.70
C ASN A 56 -1.93 5.18 0.76
N ILE A 57 -0.79 4.55 0.99
CA ILE A 57 -0.06 4.64 2.25
C ILE A 57 1.36 5.02 1.89
N CYS A 58 1.90 6.08 2.52
CA CYS A 58 3.24 6.60 2.23
C CYS A 58 3.44 6.93 0.74
N GLY A 59 2.38 7.34 0.07
CA GLY A 59 2.43 7.66 -1.35
C GLY A 59 2.44 6.44 -2.28
N LEU A 60 2.21 5.25 -1.75
CA LEU A 60 2.17 4.01 -2.52
C LEU A 60 0.74 3.50 -2.64
N PRO A 61 0.32 3.07 -3.85
CA PRO A 61 -0.95 2.36 -3.98
C PRO A 61 -0.95 1.12 -3.11
N VAL A 62 -2.10 0.78 -2.53
CA VAL A 62 -2.22 -0.30 -1.55
C VAL A 62 -3.07 -1.43 -2.11
N VAL A 63 -2.59 -2.66 -1.93
CA VAL A 63 -3.33 -3.88 -2.22
C VAL A 63 -3.38 -4.72 -0.96
N ILE A 64 -4.57 -5.16 -0.58
CA ILE A 64 -4.75 -6.05 0.57
C ILE A 64 -4.62 -7.48 0.07
N ASP A 65 -3.65 -8.21 0.61
CA ASP A 65 -3.36 -9.59 0.19
C ASP A 65 -3.17 -10.46 1.44
N SER A 66 -4.04 -11.45 1.58
CA SER A 66 -4.01 -12.35 2.73
C SER A 66 -2.76 -13.25 2.77
N LYS A 67 -2.06 -13.36 1.65
CA LYS A 67 -0.85 -14.20 1.56
C LYS A 67 0.39 -13.52 2.12
N VAL A 68 0.33 -12.21 2.30
CA VAL A 68 1.44 -11.43 2.82
C VAL A 68 1.43 -11.51 4.34
N GLU A 69 2.55 -11.83 4.96
CA GLU A 69 2.62 -11.95 6.43
C GLU A 69 2.39 -10.60 7.11
N LEU A 70 2.98 -9.55 6.60
CA LEU A 70 2.81 -8.21 7.15
C LEU A 70 2.65 -7.21 6.02
N PHE A 71 3.73 -6.94 5.29
CA PHE A 71 3.70 -6.06 4.12
C PHE A 71 4.80 -6.46 3.14
N SER A 72 4.66 -6.00 1.90
CA SER A 72 5.69 -6.15 0.88
C SER A 72 5.62 -4.95 -0.06
N VAL A 73 6.77 -4.36 -0.36
CA VAL A 73 6.87 -3.28 -1.35
C VAL A 73 7.39 -3.90 -2.64
N VAL A 74 6.58 -3.84 -3.68
CA VAL A 74 6.86 -4.54 -4.94
C VAL A 74 6.84 -3.52 -6.08
N PRO A 75 7.82 -3.54 -7.00
CA PRO A 75 7.76 -2.69 -8.18
C PRO A 75 6.46 -2.95 -8.94
N GLN A 76 5.87 -1.89 -9.49
CA GLN A 76 4.59 -1.96 -10.17
C GLN A 76 4.57 -3.02 -11.27
N ARG A 77 5.68 -3.19 -11.96
CA ARG A 77 5.83 -4.21 -13.00
C ARG A 77 5.61 -5.62 -12.45
N GLU A 78 6.22 -5.93 -11.29
CA GLU A 78 6.06 -7.23 -10.64
C GLU A 78 4.66 -7.39 -10.05
N ALA A 79 4.10 -6.30 -9.54
CA ALA A 79 2.76 -6.33 -8.97
C ALA A 79 1.71 -6.75 -10.01
N ARG A 80 1.87 -6.32 -11.26
CA ARG A 80 0.97 -6.72 -12.34
C ARG A 80 1.00 -8.23 -12.58
N GLU A 81 2.19 -8.82 -12.49
CA GLU A 81 2.34 -10.27 -12.65
C GLU A 81 1.68 -11.03 -11.50
N LEU A 82 1.79 -10.51 -10.29
CA LEU A 82 1.20 -11.13 -9.12
C LEU A 82 -0.33 -11.03 -9.10
N LEU A 83 -0.88 -9.97 -9.68
CA LEU A 83 -2.33 -9.74 -9.71
C LEU A 83 -3.02 -10.43 -10.88
N ASN A 84 -2.28 -10.87 -11.85
CA ASN A 84 -2.79 -11.66 -12.95
C ASN A 84 -2.63 -13.14 -12.63
#